data_095eaf0899ddbcc40769ccaf25f992ae
#
_entry.id   095eaf0899ddbcc40769ccaf25f992ae
#
_cell.length_a   1.000
_cell.length_b   1.000
_cell.length_c   1.000
_cell.angle_alpha   90.00
_cell.angle_beta   90.00
_cell.angle_gamma   90.00
#
_symmetry.space_group_name_H-M   'P 1'
#
loop_
_entity.id
_entity.type
_entity.pdbx_description
1 polymer ?
#
loop_
_entity_poly.entity_id
_entity_poly.type
_entity_poly.pdbx_seq_one_letter_code
_entity_poly.pdbx_strand_id
1 'polypeptide(L)'
;MKTSGAAIGGLAVAGALIEPGEARAALTCEGNCYPPADEAGRQRYSYFQKQLPGLKYYQDRGGFLSAAYPPLEPDEMRITFMGSTIPPTRRVQQMMSIFVEVGWDPVLKRAKDQFVFDCGAGVVANYGAMDVGFGRMDKIFLTHLHGDHLSDVTHVYCFGPASDRLSPLYVWGPGPSGVPNPKPPHQLYDDGTKAYCSHLREALRWHTESFSFQPTTYTAPYPSAPEIKEKWGLPVLPAAVSDDPWGDAYAMVPIELDWSKVGGVAYDNRETGVRITHFPVIHCRKGSIAYKLEWNGLSMIFSGDTKPEKISIDQAKNGGRGVTVLVHEMVVPAEIWAMQAQHLPRPLPRGANQLWDDSVDRAIAVQDSSHTPQGAFGYLLSQIDPRPQLTVATHFPVSDDTVNCAMRSVRNHVPDIGNLGERLTFSFDGMVISAYAGSRKITQRRAEVLDFGSLPVPQIYGAESVPKYHFENGLPDPYAQIDRTQEIQAGEQTYCRSGY
;
A
#
# COMPACT_ATOMS: atom_id res chain seq x y z
N MET A 1 48.31 28.10 11.45
CA MET A 1 47.88 27.54 10.15
C MET A 1 46.39 27.78 10.05
N LYS A 2 46.02 28.68 9.15
CA LYS A 2 44.61 29.04 8.89
C LYS A 2 44.04 28.06 7.91
N THR A 3 42.95 27.36 8.23
CA THR A 3 42.16 26.60 7.31
C THR A 3 40.84 27.35 7.05
N SER A 4 40.74 27.82 5.84
CA SER A 4 39.57 28.49 5.31
C SER A 4 38.41 27.49 5.09
N GLY A 5 37.32 27.74 5.78
CA GLY A 5 36.05 27.05 5.52
C GLY A 5 35.36 27.63 4.26
N ALA A 6 35.16 26.82 3.28
CA ALA A 6 34.31 27.16 2.15
C ALA A 6 32.84 26.98 2.55
N ALA A 7 32.12 28.07 2.60
CA ALA A 7 30.68 28.10 2.73
C ALA A 7 30.08 27.57 1.40
N ILE A 8 29.45 26.40 1.45
CA ILE A 8 28.59 25.93 0.36
C ILE A 8 27.28 26.70 0.51
N GLY A 9 27.11 27.68 -0.35
CA GLY A 9 25.84 28.38 -0.51
C GLY A 9 24.77 27.40 -1.00
N GLY A 10 23.82 27.11 -0.15
CA GLY A 10 22.62 26.40 -0.55
C GLY A 10 21.82 27.26 -1.52
N LEU A 11 21.80 26.89 -2.78
CA LEU A 11 20.73 27.33 -3.65
C LEU A 11 19.42 26.76 -3.11
N ALA A 12 18.64 27.64 -2.50
CA ALA A 12 17.22 27.39 -2.31
C ALA A 12 16.58 27.39 -3.71
N VAL A 13 16.55 26.23 -4.35
CA VAL A 13 15.61 26.02 -5.42
C VAL A 13 14.25 26.00 -4.73
N ALA A 14 13.54 27.11 -4.83
CA ALA A 14 12.12 27.16 -4.58
C ALA A 14 11.47 26.28 -5.66
N GLY A 15 11.49 24.99 -5.46
CA GLY A 15 10.54 24.09 -6.09
C GLY A 15 9.19 24.62 -5.63
N ALA A 16 8.38 25.13 -6.56
CA ALA A 16 7.02 25.50 -6.28
C ALA A 16 6.35 24.24 -5.70
N LEU A 17 6.37 24.14 -4.37
CA LEU A 17 5.41 23.35 -3.66
C LEU A 17 4.08 23.92 -4.15
N ILE A 18 3.36 23.16 -4.96
CA ILE A 18 1.97 23.46 -5.22
C ILE A 18 1.37 23.60 -3.84
N GLU A 19 1.28 24.84 -3.36
CA GLU A 19 0.41 25.13 -2.24
C GLU A 19 -0.99 24.84 -2.76
N PRO A 20 -1.63 23.77 -2.33
CA PRO A 20 -2.92 23.38 -2.86
C PRO A 20 -3.99 24.26 -2.21
N GLY A 21 -4.08 25.52 -2.60
CA GLY A 21 -5.14 26.37 -2.07
C GLY A 21 -6.50 25.74 -2.29
N GLU A 22 -6.78 25.27 -3.49
CA GLU A 22 -8.06 24.62 -3.80
C GLU A 22 -8.06 23.10 -3.56
N ALA A 23 -6.97 22.40 -3.82
CA ALA A 23 -6.86 20.98 -3.47
C ALA A 23 -6.83 20.74 -1.95
N ARG A 24 -6.31 21.71 -1.18
CA ARG A 24 -6.33 21.64 0.28
C ARG A 24 -7.74 21.78 0.86
N ALA A 25 -8.57 22.65 0.27
CA ALA A 25 -9.97 22.78 0.66
C ALA A 25 -10.79 21.53 0.33
N ALA A 26 -10.42 20.82 -0.73
CA ALA A 26 -11.07 19.56 -1.12
C ALA A 26 -10.67 18.36 -0.26
N LEU A 27 -9.53 18.41 0.39
CA LEU A 27 -8.94 17.30 1.15
C LEU A 27 -9.04 17.45 2.67
N THR A 28 -9.35 18.63 3.19
CA THR A 28 -9.58 18.89 4.61
C THR A 28 -11.04 18.75 4.96
N CYS A 29 -11.61 17.61 4.76
CA CYS A 29 -13.04 17.47 4.79
C CYS A 29 -13.67 17.28 6.15
N GLU A 30 -14.70 18.03 6.37
CA GLU A 30 -15.88 17.57 7.07
C GLU A 30 -16.85 17.00 6.02
N GLY A 31 -16.72 15.72 5.64
CA GLY A 31 -17.72 15.10 4.81
C GLY A 31 -17.26 14.28 3.64
N ASN A 32 -17.05 14.62 2.46
CA ASN A 32 -16.68 13.80 1.31
C ASN A 32 -15.24 14.08 0.89
N CYS A 33 -14.29 13.26 1.34
CA CYS A 33 -12.88 13.52 1.13
C CYS A 33 -12.28 12.82 -0.08
N TYR A 34 -13.07 12.23 -0.94
CA TYR A 34 -12.55 11.53 -2.09
C TYR A 34 -13.38 11.70 -3.32
N PRO A 35 -12.53 11.38 -4.31
CA PRO A 35 -11.84 12.33 -5.17
C PRO A 35 -12.80 12.81 -6.15
N PRO A 36 -12.60 14.01 -6.47
CA PRO A 36 -12.37 15.23 -5.74
C PRO A 36 -13.64 15.69 -5.10
N ALA A 37 -13.54 16.57 -4.10
CA ALA A 37 -14.71 17.05 -3.37
C ALA A 37 -15.66 17.88 -4.24
N ASP A 38 -15.20 18.40 -5.35
CA ASP A 38 -16.03 19.15 -6.30
C ASP A 38 -16.57 18.27 -7.44
N GLU A 39 -17.63 18.71 -8.08
CA GLU A 39 -18.29 18.01 -9.17
C GLU A 39 -17.40 17.91 -10.42
N ALA A 40 -16.63 18.95 -10.73
CA ALA A 40 -15.74 18.94 -11.89
C ALA A 40 -14.65 17.90 -11.76
N GLY A 41 -14.12 17.73 -10.56
CA GLY A 41 -13.13 16.73 -10.32
C GLY A 41 -13.69 15.32 -10.26
N ARG A 42 -14.91 15.09 -9.70
CA ARG A 42 -15.60 13.80 -9.78
C ARG A 42 -15.88 13.41 -11.23
N GLN A 43 -16.27 14.35 -12.07
CA GLN A 43 -16.46 14.12 -13.49
C GLN A 43 -15.15 13.77 -14.18
N ARG A 44 -14.03 14.45 -13.87
CA ARG A 44 -12.71 14.12 -14.42
C ARG A 44 -12.27 12.72 -14.01
N TYR A 45 -12.36 12.38 -12.73
CA TYR A 45 -12.02 11.05 -12.23
C TYR A 45 -12.88 9.96 -12.89
N SER A 46 -14.20 10.17 -12.95
CA SER A 46 -15.13 9.28 -13.63
C SER A 46 -14.85 9.19 -15.15
N TYR A 47 -14.40 10.28 -15.76
CA TYR A 47 -14.04 10.32 -17.16
C TYR A 47 -12.84 9.42 -17.46
N PHE A 48 -11.75 9.53 -16.68
CA PHE A 48 -10.58 8.66 -16.84
C PHE A 48 -10.91 7.20 -16.72
N GLN A 49 -11.77 6.87 -15.77
CA GLN A 49 -12.19 5.49 -15.56
C GLN A 49 -13.12 4.94 -16.65
N LYS A 50 -13.88 5.80 -17.30
CA LYS A 50 -14.88 5.41 -18.34
C LYS A 50 -14.34 5.43 -19.76
N GLN A 51 -13.38 6.29 -20.05
CA GLN A 51 -12.99 6.63 -21.42
C GLN A 51 -11.70 5.96 -21.90
N LEU A 52 -10.89 5.44 -20.99
CA LEU A 52 -9.61 4.85 -21.37
C LEU A 52 -9.74 3.35 -21.62
N PRO A 53 -9.43 2.87 -22.84
CA PRO A 53 -9.51 1.45 -23.19
C PRO A 53 -8.69 0.55 -22.26
N GLY A 54 -7.55 1.07 -21.74
CA GLY A 54 -6.70 0.35 -20.81
C GLY A 54 -7.39 0.01 -19.48
N LEU A 55 -8.31 0.83 -18.99
CA LEU A 55 -9.08 0.52 -17.77
C LEU A 55 -10.05 -0.63 -17.94
N LYS A 56 -10.48 -0.90 -19.15
CA LYS A 56 -11.28 -2.05 -19.48
C LYS A 56 -10.47 -3.34 -19.46
N TYR A 57 -9.19 -3.24 -19.70
CA TYR A 57 -8.31 -4.34 -20.01
C TYR A 57 -8.15 -5.34 -18.86
N TYR A 58 -7.89 -4.90 -17.65
CA TYR A 58 -7.72 -5.83 -16.53
C TYR A 58 -9.02 -6.36 -15.95
N GLN A 59 -10.16 -5.77 -16.33
CA GLN A 59 -11.48 -6.25 -15.95
C GLN A 59 -11.99 -7.34 -16.91
N ASP A 60 -11.56 -7.28 -18.16
CA ASP A 60 -11.99 -8.20 -19.23
C ASP A 60 -10.94 -9.28 -19.54
N ARG A 61 -9.90 -9.43 -18.75
CA ARG A 61 -8.97 -10.56 -18.89
C ARG A 61 -9.73 -11.85 -18.70
N GLY A 62 -10.08 -12.45 -19.85
CA GLY A 62 -10.95 -13.62 -19.89
C GLY A 62 -10.37 -14.81 -19.13
N GLY A 63 -11.24 -15.53 -18.49
CA GLY A 63 -11.13 -16.89 -18.01
C GLY A 63 -9.96 -17.27 -17.11
N PHE A 64 -8.73 -17.13 -17.57
CA PHE A 64 -7.57 -17.65 -16.84
C PHE A 64 -7.17 -16.77 -15.64
N LEU A 65 -7.19 -15.45 -15.79
CA LEU A 65 -6.80 -14.52 -14.73
C LEU A 65 -7.97 -14.19 -13.79
N SER A 66 -9.19 -14.24 -14.29
CA SER A 66 -10.39 -14.05 -13.47
C SER A 66 -10.62 -15.18 -12.48
N ALA A 67 -10.07 -16.37 -12.71
CA ALA A 67 -10.14 -17.49 -11.77
C ALA A 67 -9.25 -17.28 -10.54
N ALA A 68 -8.08 -16.63 -10.70
CA ALA A 68 -7.17 -16.34 -9.58
C ALA A 68 -7.78 -15.29 -8.63
N TYR A 69 -8.46 -14.28 -9.20
CA TYR A 69 -9.06 -13.19 -8.44
C TYR A 69 -10.47 -12.85 -8.97
N PRO A 70 -11.49 -13.66 -8.63
CA PRO A 70 -12.83 -13.53 -9.17
C PRO A 70 -13.48 -12.19 -8.78
N PRO A 71 -14.46 -11.68 -9.57
CA PRO A 71 -15.26 -10.53 -9.20
C PRO A 71 -15.86 -10.67 -7.80
N LEU A 72 -16.09 -9.53 -7.13
CA LEU A 72 -16.77 -9.52 -5.83
C LEU A 72 -18.27 -9.80 -6.01
N GLU A 73 -18.87 -10.35 -4.96
CA GLU A 73 -20.32 -10.31 -4.83
C GLU A 73 -20.78 -8.89 -4.46
N PRO A 74 -22.01 -8.50 -4.79
CA PRO A 74 -22.51 -7.14 -4.55
C PRO A 74 -22.47 -6.68 -3.07
N ASP A 75 -22.54 -7.61 -2.13
CA ASP A 75 -22.54 -7.38 -0.68
C ASP A 75 -21.24 -7.87 0.01
N GLU A 76 -20.20 -8.16 -0.77
CA GLU A 76 -18.91 -8.65 -0.28
C GLU A 76 -17.98 -7.51 0.10
N MET A 77 -17.39 -7.60 1.30
CA MET A 77 -16.15 -6.94 1.68
C MET A 77 -15.04 -7.97 1.63
N ARG A 78 -14.07 -7.79 0.75
CA ARG A 78 -12.94 -8.69 0.55
C ARG A 78 -11.66 -8.08 1.10
N ILE A 79 -10.96 -8.83 1.94
CA ILE A 79 -9.67 -8.48 2.53
C ILE A 79 -8.64 -9.48 2.02
N THR A 80 -7.65 -9.02 1.28
CA THR A 80 -6.58 -9.84 0.71
C THR A 80 -5.25 -9.44 1.33
N PHE A 81 -4.53 -10.41 1.87
CA PHE A 81 -3.21 -10.20 2.46
C PHE A 81 -2.15 -10.28 1.36
N MET A 82 -1.61 -9.13 0.99
CA MET A 82 -0.54 -9.00 -0.01
C MET A 82 0.84 -9.13 0.64
N GLY A 83 0.91 -8.90 1.93
CA GLY A 83 2.07 -9.13 2.78
C GLY A 83 1.62 -9.24 4.23
N SER A 84 2.28 -10.10 5.01
CA SER A 84 1.76 -10.55 6.30
C SER A 84 2.81 -10.71 7.39
N THR A 85 4.09 -10.37 7.13
CA THR A 85 5.16 -10.65 8.07
C THR A 85 5.99 -9.42 8.46
N ILE A 86 6.81 -9.64 9.49
CA ILE A 86 7.84 -8.70 10.00
C ILE A 86 9.13 -8.78 9.17
N PRO A 87 10.02 -7.77 9.26
CA PRO A 87 11.37 -7.85 8.70
C PRO A 87 12.17 -9.07 9.20
N PRO A 88 13.09 -9.60 8.37
CA PRO A 88 13.31 -9.30 6.97
C PRO A 88 12.28 -9.97 6.06
N THR A 89 12.16 -9.49 4.81
CA THR A 89 11.33 -10.15 3.79
C THR A 89 11.66 -11.63 3.67
N ARG A 90 10.64 -12.45 3.48
CA ARG A 90 10.77 -13.90 3.24
C ARG A 90 10.17 -14.22 1.87
N ARG A 91 10.69 -15.27 1.23
CA ARG A 91 10.16 -15.68 -0.08
C ARG A 91 8.66 -15.97 -0.08
N VAL A 92 8.14 -16.46 1.03
CA VAL A 92 6.74 -16.90 1.16
C VAL A 92 5.86 -15.93 1.94
N GLN A 93 6.43 -14.92 2.54
CA GLN A 93 5.72 -13.85 3.25
C GLN A 93 6.46 -12.53 3.06
N GLN A 94 5.80 -11.58 2.42
CA GLN A 94 6.28 -10.22 2.26
C GLN A 94 5.90 -9.36 3.47
N MET A 95 6.44 -8.15 3.55
CA MET A 95 6.13 -7.20 4.61
C MET A 95 4.68 -6.71 4.54
N MET A 96 4.24 -5.91 5.49
CA MET A 96 2.81 -5.65 5.68
C MET A 96 2.14 -4.93 4.50
N SER A 97 1.07 -5.53 3.99
CA SER A 97 0.08 -4.86 3.14
C SER A 97 -1.21 -5.69 3.08
N ILE A 98 -2.34 -5.03 3.20
CA ILE A 98 -3.63 -5.63 2.91
C ILE A 98 -4.38 -4.83 1.84
N PHE A 99 -5.05 -5.53 0.95
CA PHE A 99 -5.91 -4.94 -0.07
C PHE A 99 -7.37 -5.20 0.27
N VAL A 100 -8.14 -4.14 0.39
CA VAL A 100 -9.55 -4.22 0.77
C VAL A 100 -10.42 -3.70 -0.36
N GLU A 101 -11.40 -4.47 -0.73
CA GLU A 101 -12.38 -4.13 -1.76
C GLU A 101 -13.79 -4.29 -1.21
N VAL A 102 -14.71 -3.44 -1.64
CA VAL A 102 -16.12 -3.51 -1.21
C VAL A 102 -17.08 -3.45 -2.38
N GLY A 103 -18.01 -4.40 -2.38
CA GLY A 103 -19.12 -4.49 -3.31
C GLY A 103 -18.70 -4.57 -4.77
N TRP A 104 -19.65 -4.85 -5.62
CA TRP A 104 -19.45 -4.95 -7.06
C TRP A 104 -20.32 -3.96 -7.82
N ASP A 105 -19.72 -3.23 -8.77
CA ASP A 105 -20.44 -2.41 -9.73
C ASP A 105 -20.58 -3.20 -11.04
N PRO A 106 -21.79 -3.68 -11.37
CA PRO A 106 -21.98 -4.51 -12.56
C PRO A 106 -21.89 -3.73 -13.88
N VAL A 107 -22.03 -2.40 -13.83
CA VAL A 107 -21.91 -1.53 -15.01
C VAL A 107 -20.45 -1.26 -15.32
N LEU A 108 -19.68 -0.88 -14.31
CA LEU A 108 -18.25 -0.60 -14.43
C LEU A 108 -17.39 -1.86 -14.32
N LYS A 109 -17.99 -3.03 -13.98
CA LYS A 109 -17.32 -4.32 -13.81
C LYS A 109 -16.09 -4.24 -12.89
N ARG A 110 -16.26 -3.60 -11.73
CA ARG A 110 -15.19 -3.42 -10.75
C ARG A 110 -15.77 -3.34 -9.34
N ALA A 111 -14.89 -3.39 -8.33
CA ALA A 111 -15.28 -3.05 -6.97
C ALA A 111 -15.85 -1.62 -6.91
N LYS A 112 -16.84 -1.39 -6.06
CA LYS A 112 -17.38 -0.05 -5.82
C LYS A 112 -16.33 0.88 -5.24
N ASP A 113 -15.50 0.34 -4.34
CA ASP A 113 -14.36 1.03 -3.77
C ASP A 113 -13.25 0.05 -3.36
N GLN A 114 -12.00 0.55 -3.25
CA GLN A 114 -10.84 -0.28 -2.97
C GLN A 114 -9.72 0.52 -2.29
N PHE A 115 -8.94 -0.15 -1.44
CA PHE A 115 -7.98 0.48 -0.56
C PHE A 115 -6.77 -0.42 -0.32
N VAL A 116 -5.58 0.19 -0.28
CA VAL A 116 -4.35 -0.44 0.17
C VAL A 116 -4.07 0.05 1.59
N PHE A 117 -3.98 -0.82 2.58
CA PHE A 117 -3.53 -0.49 3.92
C PHE A 117 -2.12 -1.03 4.11
N ASP A 118 -1.19 -0.12 4.33
CA ASP A 118 0.25 -0.30 4.26
C ASP A 118 0.74 -0.87 2.91
N CYS A 119 1.99 -0.63 2.60
CA CYS A 119 2.60 -1.03 1.32
C CYS A 119 4.07 -1.37 1.56
N GLY A 120 4.31 -2.44 2.31
CA GLY A 120 5.63 -2.88 2.74
C GLY A 120 6.46 -3.50 1.61
N ALA A 121 7.70 -3.84 1.91
CA ALA A 121 8.64 -4.35 0.90
C ALA A 121 8.22 -5.70 0.32
N GLY A 122 8.26 -5.80 -1.01
CA GLY A 122 8.01 -7.03 -1.78
C GLY A 122 6.54 -7.29 -2.12
N VAL A 123 5.61 -6.45 -1.63
CA VAL A 123 4.17 -6.72 -1.81
C VAL A 123 3.69 -6.50 -3.23
N VAL A 124 4.33 -5.61 -3.99
CA VAL A 124 3.97 -5.36 -5.40
C VAL A 124 4.05 -6.63 -6.25
N ALA A 125 4.98 -7.54 -5.94
CA ALA A 125 5.03 -8.84 -6.61
C ALA A 125 3.77 -9.67 -6.39
N ASN A 126 3.21 -9.65 -5.17
CA ASN A 126 1.97 -10.34 -4.85
C ASN A 126 0.75 -9.66 -5.51
N TYR A 127 0.71 -8.32 -5.57
CA TYR A 127 -0.31 -7.60 -6.34
C TYR A 127 -0.31 -8.04 -7.80
N GLY A 128 0.87 -8.09 -8.43
CA GLY A 128 1.02 -8.57 -9.80
C GLY A 128 0.60 -10.02 -9.98
N ALA A 129 1.01 -10.90 -9.06
CA ALA A 129 0.64 -12.32 -9.10
C ALA A 129 -0.88 -12.57 -8.94
N MET A 130 -1.61 -11.63 -8.34
CA MET A 130 -3.07 -11.66 -8.19
C MET A 130 -3.81 -10.81 -9.21
N ASP A 131 -3.11 -10.32 -10.23
CA ASP A 131 -3.69 -9.48 -11.29
C ASP A 131 -4.32 -8.17 -10.76
N VAL A 132 -3.75 -7.62 -9.71
CA VAL A 132 -4.13 -6.30 -9.20
C VAL A 132 -3.19 -5.25 -9.77
N GLY A 133 -3.70 -4.46 -10.71
CA GLY A 133 -2.93 -3.37 -11.33
C GLY A 133 -2.76 -2.16 -10.42
N PHE A 134 -1.81 -1.30 -10.77
CA PHE A 134 -1.53 -0.05 -10.04
C PHE A 134 -2.70 0.93 -10.08
N GLY A 135 -3.55 0.87 -11.12
CA GLY A 135 -4.78 1.67 -11.18
C GLY A 135 -5.78 1.33 -10.09
N ARG A 136 -5.62 0.17 -9.43
CA ARG A 136 -6.40 -0.24 -8.27
C ARG A 136 -5.69 0.05 -6.94
N MET A 137 -4.46 0.56 -6.97
CA MET A 137 -3.64 0.91 -5.81
C MET A 137 -3.51 2.43 -5.63
N ASP A 138 -4.45 3.19 -6.14
CA ASP A 138 -4.41 4.66 -6.13
C ASP A 138 -4.69 5.29 -4.77
N LYS A 139 -5.16 4.49 -3.79
CA LYS A 139 -5.47 4.90 -2.41
C LYS A 139 -4.68 4.05 -1.42
N ILE A 140 -3.63 4.63 -0.83
CA ILE A 140 -2.78 3.97 0.17
C ILE A 140 -2.99 4.62 1.53
N PHE A 141 -3.27 3.81 2.55
CA PHE A 141 -3.48 4.20 3.94
C PHE A 141 -2.34 3.67 4.79
N LEU A 142 -1.41 4.53 5.19
CA LEU A 142 -0.26 4.16 6.01
C LEU A 142 -0.62 4.25 7.49
N THR A 143 -0.36 3.19 8.23
CA THR A 143 -0.55 3.16 9.69
C THR A 143 0.54 3.94 10.42
N HIS A 144 1.75 3.84 9.92
CA HIS A 144 2.94 4.56 10.37
C HIS A 144 4.03 4.50 9.29
N LEU A 145 5.18 5.13 9.54
CA LEU A 145 6.18 5.36 8.50
C LEU A 145 7.44 4.49 8.66
N HIS A 146 7.31 3.25 9.16
CA HIS A 146 8.40 2.28 9.12
C HIS A 146 8.54 1.63 7.73
N GLY A 147 9.77 1.21 7.40
CA GLY A 147 10.09 0.68 6.08
C GLY A 147 9.30 -0.56 5.68
N ASP A 148 8.97 -1.42 6.62
CA ASP A 148 8.17 -2.63 6.40
C ASP A 148 6.67 -2.37 6.17
N HIS A 149 6.25 -1.11 6.25
CA HIS A 149 4.88 -0.67 5.96
C HIS A 149 4.77 0.26 4.74
N LEU A 150 5.91 0.78 4.20
CA LEU A 150 5.85 1.79 3.15
C LEU A 150 6.84 1.61 1.98
N SER A 151 7.76 0.66 2.03
CA SER A 151 8.86 0.58 1.04
C SER A 151 8.39 0.45 -0.41
N ASP A 152 7.34 -0.31 -0.69
CA ASP A 152 6.82 -0.49 -2.05
C ASP A 152 5.93 0.65 -2.55
N VAL A 153 5.62 1.66 -1.71
CA VAL A 153 5.03 2.92 -2.18
C VAL A 153 5.92 3.54 -3.28
N THR A 154 7.24 3.40 -3.13
CA THR A 154 8.22 3.81 -4.15
C THR A 154 7.96 3.13 -5.49
N HIS A 155 7.72 1.82 -5.49
CA HIS A 155 7.45 1.06 -6.70
C HIS A 155 6.12 1.47 -7.34
N VAL A 156 5.06 1.55 -6.52
CA VAL A 156 3.73 1.99 -6.98
C VAL A 156 3.79 3.40 -7.57
N TYR A 157 4.55 4.29 -6.95
CA TYR A 157 4.74 5.66 -7.43
C TYR A 157 5.47 5.69 -8.77
N CYS A 158 6.61 5.01 -8.88
CA CYS A 158 7.45 5.03 -10.08
C CYS A 158 6.76 4.39 -11.28
N PHE A 159 6.19 3.23 -11.11
CA PHE A 159 5.74 2.40 -12.25
C PHE A 159 4.22 2.45 -12.50
N GLY A 160 3.46 3.00 -11.57
CA GLY A 160 2.02 3.14 -11.74
C GLY A 160 1.62 3.88 -13.01
N PRO A 161 2.15 5.09 -13.26
CA PRO A 161 1.80 5.87 -14.46
C PRO A 161 2.24 5.22 -15.78
N ALA A 162 3.35 4.48 -15.76
CA ALA A 162 3.83 3.75 -16.93
C ALA A 162 3.06 2.44 -17.18
N SER A 163 2.18 2.06 -16.24
CA SER A 163 1.33 0.87 -16.33
C SER A 163 -0.13 1.27 -16.54
N ASP A 164 -0.96 1.17 -15.52
CA ASP A 164 -2.41 1.39 -15.64
C ASP A 164 -2.97 2.44 -14.68
N ARG A 165 -2.15 3.09 -13.84
CA ARG A 165 -2.60 4.15 -12.96
C ARG A 165 -2.60 5.50 -13.68
N LEU A 166 -3.78 5.98 -14.00
CA LEU A 166 -4.01 7.26 -14.71
C LEU A 166 -4.61 8.34 -13.77
N SER A 167 -4.49 8.13 -12.48
CA SER A 167 -4.90 9.04 -11.43
C SER A 167 -3.70 9.41 -10.54
N PRO A 168 -3.76 10.53 -9.80
CA PRO A 168 -2.83 10.79 -8.72
C PRO A 168 -2.77 9.62 -7.74
N LEU A 169 -1.64 9.47 -7.05
CA LEU A 169 -1.51 8.56 -5.93
C LEU A 169 -1.91 9.29 -4.65
N TYR A 170 -2.98 8.85 -4.01
CA TYR A 170 -3.43 9.39 -2.74
C TYR A 170 -2.83 8.59 -1.59
N VAL A 171 -2.19 9.28 -0.65
CA VAL A 171 -1.52 8.65 0.49
C VAL A 171 -2.04 9.26 1.79
N TRP A 172 -2.86 8.51 2.50
CA TRP A 172 -3.29 8.83 3.85
C TRP A 172 -2.27 8.31 4.85
N GLY A 173 -2.06 9.04 5.92
CA GLY A 173 -1.20 8.58 7.01
C GLY A 173 -1.09 9.61 8.12
N PRO A 174 -0.34 9.31 9.19
CA PRO A 174 -0.23 10.21 10.33
C PRO A 174 0.48 11.50 9.97
N GLY A 175 0.06 12.59 10.61
CA GLY A 175 0.80 13.85 10.66
C GLY A 175 2.09 13.73 11.47
N PRO A 176 2.87 14.83 11.59
CA PRO A 176 4.14 14.85 12.32
C PRO A 176 4.02 14.33 13.76
N SER A 177 5.02 13.59 14.21
CA SER A 177 5.02 12.95 15.54
C SER A 177 4.99 13.92 16.72
N GLY A 178 5.38 15.17 16.48
CA GLY A 178 5.57 16.16 17.54
C GLY A 178 6.79 15.88 18.43
N VAL A 179 7.71 15.02 18.01
CA VAL A 179 8.95 14.72 18.72
C VAL A 179 9.98 15.80 18.42
N PRO A 180 10.59 16.41 19.45
CA PRO A 180 11.65 17.39 19.25
C PRO A 180 12.96 16.71 18.86
N ASN A 181 13.72 17.38 17.98
CA ASN A 181 15.11 16.99 17.72
C ASN A 181 15.92 17.13 19.04
N PRO A 182 16.68 16.11 19.44
CA PRO A 182 17.52 16.20 20.64
C PRO A 182 18.63 17.25 20.54
N LYS A 183 18.97 17.69 19.31
CA LYS A 183 19.98 18.73 19.09
C LYS A 183 19.33 20.12 19.05
N PRO A 184 19.95 21.16 19.67
CA PRO A 184 19.48 22.53 19.51
C PRO A 184 19.35 22.94 18.04
N PRO A 185 18.34 23.74 17.69
CA PRO A 185 17.39 24.46 18.54
C PRO A 185 16.13 23.66 18.98
N HIS A 186 16.19 22.34 19.02
CA HIS A 186 15.10 21.44 19.45
C HIS A 186 13.80 21.62 18.65
N GLN A 187 13.94 21.95 17.37
CA GLN A 187 12.78 21.99 16.45
C GLN A 187 12.10 20.62 16.37
N LEU A 188 10.80 20.62 16.19
CA LEU A 188 10.05 19.41 15.97
C LEU A 188 10.48 18.77 14.63
N TYR A 189 10.53 17.45 14.60
CA TYR A 189 10.74 16.75 13.34
C TYR A 189 9.56 16.97 12.39
N ASP A 190 9.87 17.26 11.13
CA ASP A 190 8.92 17.20 10.03
C ASP A 190 8.94 15.75 9.47
N ASP A 191 8.23 14.87 10.16
CA ASP A 191 8.28 13.41 9.98
C ASP A 191 6.89 12.80 9.72
N GLY A 192 5.97 13.61 9.23
CA GLY A 192 4.64 13.17 8.84
C GLY A 192 4.56 12.65 7.40
N THR A 193 3.38 12.21 7.03
CA THR A 193 3.10 11.65 5.69
C THR A 193 3.36 12.67 4.58
N LYS A 194 3.08 13.96 4.82
CA LYS A 194 3.35 15.02 3.83
C LYS A 194 4.84 15.15 3.54
N ALA A 195 5.67 15.18 4.59
CA ALA A 195 7.12 15.24 4.46
C ALA A 195 7.65 14.00 3.73
N TYR A 196 7.19 12.81 4.12
CA TYR A 196 7.54 11.56 3.44
C TYR A 196 7.25 11.64 1.93
N CYS A 197 6.03 11.98 1.54
CA CYS A 197 5.64 12.07 0.12
C CYS A 197 6.44 13.12 -0.63
N SER A 198 6.69 14.28 -0.03
CA SER A 198 7.49 15.34 -0.63
C SER A 198 8.93 14.89 -0.90
N HIS A 199 9.58 14.31 0.11
CA HIS A 199 10.95 13.80 -0.03
C HIS A 199 11.05 12.63 -1.01
N LEU A 200 10.06 11.75 -1.05
CA LEU A 200 10.02 10.65 -1.99
C LEU A 200 9.93 11.16 -3.43
N ARG A 201 9.08 12.14 -3.70
CA ARG A 201 8.99 12.78 -5.03
C ARG A 201 10.31 13.39 -5.45
N GLU A 202 10.95 14.16 -4.57
CA GLU A 202 12.25 14.77 -4.85
C GLU A 202 13.34 13.71 -5.11
N ALA A 203 13.38 12.66 -4.31
CA ALA A 203 14.36 11.58 -4.49
C ALA A 203 14.19 10.83 -5.82
N LEU A 204 12.99 10.81 -6.38
CA LEU A 204 12.65 10.05 -7.57
C LEU A 204 12.50 10.91 -8.83
N ARG A 205 12.88 12.18 -8.80
CA ARG A 205 12.77 13.09 -9.94
C ARG A 205 13.42 12.57 -11.22
N TRP A 206 14.60 11.95 -11.09
CA TRP A 206 15.27 11.37 -12.26
C TRP A 206 14.38 10.35 -12.98
N HIS A 207 13.68 9.51 -12.22
CA HIS A 207 12.76 8.52 -12.80
C HIS A 207 11.54 9.19 -13.43
N THR A 208 10.83 10.04 -12.68
CA THR A 208 9.59 10.65 -13.14
C THR A 208 9.80 11.57 -14.34
N GLU A 209 10.87 12.36 -14.36
CA GLU A 209 11.24 13.22 -15.49
C GLU A 209 11.59 12.39 -16.73
N SER A 210 12.25 11.24 -16.57
CA SER A 210 12.61 10.35 -17.68
C SER A 210 11.40 9.69 -18.32
N PHE A 211 10.39 9.34 -17.52
CA PHE A 211 9.19 8.63 -17.99
C PHE A 211 8.03 9.57 -18.38
N SER A 212 8.09 10.84 -18.01
CA SER A 212 7.02 11.79 -18.27
C SER A 212 7.00 12.36 -19.70
N PHE A 213 7.88 11.88 -20.57
CA PHE A 213 8.10 12.40 -21.93
C PHE A 213 8.42 13.91 -21.97
N GLN A 214 8.84 14.47 -20.86
CA GLN A 214 9.31 15.85 -20.85
C GLN A 214 10.64 15.96 -21.59
N PRO A 215 10.94 17.12 -22.20
CA PRO A 215 12.23 17.34 -22.82
C PRO A 215 13.33 17.13 -21.78
N THR A 216 14.07 16.04 -21.94
CA THR A 216 15.29 15.84 -21.16
C THR A 216 16.39 16.70 -21.72
N THR A 217 17.47 16.92 -21.00
CA THR A 217 18.68 17.62 -21.48
C THR A 217 19.32 16.94 -22.68
N TYR A 218 18.95 15.71 -22.95
CA TYR A 218 19.26 15.05 -24.22
C TYR A 218 18.17 15.45 -25.21
N THR A 219 18.59 15.96 -26.35
CA THR A 219 17.69 16.16 -27.49
C THR A 219 17.28 14.78 -28.00
N ALA A 220 16.50 14.08 -27.20
CA ALA A 220 16.01 12.77 -27.56
C ALA A 220 15.01 12.91 -28.70
N PRO A 221 15.01 12.00 -29.65
CA PRO A 221 14.06 11.98 -30.76
C PRO A 221 12.66 11.50 -30.33
N TYR A 222 12.38 11.51 -29.05
CA TYR A 222 11.07 11.13 -28.53
C TYR A 222 10.07 12.29 -28.72
N PRO A 223 8.90 12.03 -29.28
CA PRO A 223 7.86 13.03 -29.36
C PRO A 223 7.53 13.54 -27.95
N SER A 224 7.28 14.85 -27.88
CA SER A 224 6.85 15.44 -26.61
C SER A 224 5.48 14.89 -26.19
N ALA A 225 5.17 14.96 -24.91
CA ALA A 225 3.88 14.54 -24.41
C ALA A 225 2.69 15.23 -25.11
N PRO A 226 2.72 16.57 -25.43
CA PRO A 226 1.71 17.21 -26.24
C PRO A 226 1.54 16.59 -27.63
N GLU A 227 2.63 16.30 -28.33
CA GLU A 227 2.60 15.68 -29.66
C GLU A 227 1.98 14.27 -29.62
N ILE A 228 2.31 13.49 -28.61
CA ILE A 228 1.68 12.18 -28.38
C ILE A 228 0.17 12.33 -28.14
N LYS A 229 -0.21 13.27 -27.29
CA LYS A 229 -1.60 13.56 -27.00
C LYS A 229 -2.39 13.94 -28.25
N GLU A 230 -1.85 14.83 -29.05
CA GLU A 230 -2.45 15.27 -30.30
C GLU A 230 -2.56 14.13 -31.30
N LYS A 231 -1.43 13.45 -31.56
CA LYS A 231 -1.36 12.33 -32.53
C LYS A 231 -2.36 11.23 -32.28
N TRP A 232 -2.60 10.89 -31.02
CA TRP A 232 -3.51 9.79 -30.65
C TRP A 232 -4.84 10.25 -30.06
N GLY A 233 -5.11 11.53 -30.04
CA GLY A 233 -6.38 12.06 -29.52
C GLY A 233 -6.63 11.72 -28.05
N LEU A 234 -5.55 11.62 -27.25
CA LEU A 234 -5.67 11.24 -25.85
C LEU A 234 -6.26 12.39 -25.03
N PRO A 235 -7.20 12.11 -24.13
CA PRO A 235 -7.79 13.14 -23.27
C PRO A 235 -6.80 13.67 -22.22
N VAL A 236 -5.84 12.84 -21.83
CA VAL A 236 -4.77 13.15 -20.89
C VAL A 236 -3.44 12.65 -21.41
N LEU A 237 -2.38 13.18 -20.83
CA LEU A 237 -1.01 12.73 -21.07
C LEU A 237 -0.72 11.56 -20.14
N PRO A 238 -0.53 10.31 -20.66
CA PRO A 238 -0.03 9.22 -19.83
C PRO A 238 1.36 9.58 -19.32
N ALA A 239 1.65 9.21 -18.10
CA ALA A 239 2.95 9.46 -17.45
C ALA A 239 3.44 10.93 -17.50
N ALA A 240 2.56 11.88 -17.74
CA ALA A 240 2.93 13.30 -17.73
C ALA A 240 3.10 13.82 -16.30
N VAL A 241 4.11 14.67 -16.11
CA VAL A 241 4.24 15.54 -14.94
C VAL A 241 3.66 16.90 -15.29
N SER A 242 2.78 17.43 -14.45
CA SER A 242 2.06 18.67 -14.68
C SER A 242 1.84 19.40 -13.35
N ASP A 243 1.65 20.72 -13.43
CA ASP A 243 1.24 21.52 -12.28
C ASP A 243 -0.25 21.31 -11.92
N ASP A 244 -1.05 20.79 -12.85
CA ASP A 244 -2.42 20.33 -12.57
C ASP A 244 -2.37 18.88 -12.05
N PRO A 245 -2.67 18.60 -10.77
CA PRO A 245 -2.67 17.25 -10.20
C PRO A 245 -3.59 16.27 -10.95
N TRP A 246 -4.62 16.76 -11.62
CA TRP A 246 -5.54 15.94 -12.41
C TRP A 246 -5.01 15.56 -13.78
N GLY A 247 -4.05 16.34 -14.28
CA GLY A 247 -3.31 16.05 -15.50
C GLY A 247 -1.97 15.35 -15.26
N ASP A 248 -1.56 15.22 -13.99
CA ASP A 248 -0.27 14.68 -13.60
C ASP A 248 -0.42 13.27 -13.01
N ALA A 249 -0.08 12.27 -13.80
CA ALA A 249 -0.10 10.88 -13.33
C ALA A 249 0.95 10.60 -12.23
N TYR A 250 2.00 11.43 -12.13
CA TYR A 250 2.99 11.39 -11.05
C TYR A 250 2.64 12.30 -9.86
N ALA A 251 1.46 12.89 -9.83
CA ALA A 251 1.01 13.58 -8.65
C ALA A 251 0.88 12.59 -7.48
N MET A 252 1.42 13.01 -6.34
CA MET A 252 1.27 12.31 -5.07
C MET A 252 0.58 13.26 -4.10
N VAL A 253 -0.60 12.90 -3.65
CA VAL A 253 -1.44 13.73 -2.79
C VAL A 253 -1.43 13.17 -1.38
N PRO A 254 -0.62 13.73 -0.46
CA PRO A 254 -0.61 13.32 0.93
C PRO A 254 -1.81 13.87 1.67
N ILE A 255 -2.45 13.03 2.48
CA ILE A 255 -3.55 13.41 3.39
C ILE A 255 -3.11 13.06 4.80
N GLU A 256 -2.66 14.08 5.53
CA GLU A 256 -2.23 13.92 6.92
C GLU A 256 -3.41 13.88 7.87
N LEU A 257 -3.38 12.90 8.73
CA LEU A 257 -4.37 12.66 9.76
C LEU A 257 -3.84 13.13 11.11
N ASP A 258 -4.69 13.77 11.89
CA ASP A 258 -4.38 14.08 13.28
C ASP A 258 -4.39 12.78 14.09
N TRP A 259 -3.21 12.20 14.26
CA TRP A 259 -3.03 10.90 14.90
C TRP A 259 -3.55 10.85 16.34
N SER A 260 -3.74 11.99 17.01
CA SER A 260 -4.27 12.05 18.37
C SER A 260 -5.77 11.83 18.47
N LYS A 261 -6.50 11.93 17.37
CA LYS A 261 -7.96 11.80 17.34
C LYS A 261 -8.41 10.36 17.37
N VAL A 262 -9.38 10.07 18.24
CA VAL A 262 -10.12 8.80 18.23
C VAL A 262 -11.38 8.97 17.37
N GLY A 263 -11.51 8.15 16.32
CA GLY A 263 -12.62 8.23 15.38
C GLY A 263 -12.52 9.40 14.38
N GLY A 264 -11.31 9.95 14.19
CA GLY A 264 -11.06 10.92 13.13
C GLY A 264 -11.38 10.33 11.76
N VAL A 265 -12.04 11.11 10.89
CA VAL A 265 -12.43 10.65 9.54
C VAL A 265 -11.23 10.75 8.63
N ALA A 266 -10.79 9.61 8.09
CA ALA A 266 -9.77 9.54 7.06
C ALA A 266 -10.38 9.56 5.65
N TYR A 267 -11.50 8.86 5.48
CA TYR A 267 -12.19 8.73 4.19
C TYR A 267 -13.69 8.58 4.41
N ASP A 268 -14.50 9.28 3.62
CA ASP A 268 -15.96 9.17 3.67
C ASP A 268 -16.51 9.38 2.24
N ASN A 269 -16.95 8.31 1.63
CA ASN A 269 -17.51 8.33 0.28
C ASN A 269 -19.00 7.94 0.32
N ARG A 270 -19.86 8.94 0.18
CA ARG A 270 -21.32 8.74 0.21
C ARG A 270 -21.86 7.95 -0.97
N GLU A 271 -21.16 7.95 -2.11
CA GLU A 271 -21.59 7.22 -3.30
C GLU A 271 -21.38 5.71 -3.13
N THR A 272 -20.28 5.33 -2.53
CA THR A 272 -19.95 3.92 -2.26
C THR A 272 -20.45 3.44 -0.90
N GLY A 273 -20.71 4.38 0.01
CA GLY A 273 -21.12 4.12 1.40
C GLY A 273 -19.96 3.70 2.29
N VAL A 274 -18.71 3.85 1.84
CA VAL A 274 -17.53 3.52 2.65
C VAL A 274 -17.17 4.67 3.56
N ARG A 275 -16.91 4.34 4.82
CA ARG A 275 -16.32 5.25 5.80
C ARG A 275 -15.11 4.61 6.45
N ILE A 276 -13.99 5.33 6.47
CA ILE A 276 -12.76 4.93 7.17
C ILE A 276 -12.46 5.99 8.21
N THR A 277 -12.33 5.54 9.45
CA THR A 277 -11.88 6.35 10.58
C THR A 277 -10.53 5.85 11.08
N HIS A 278 -9.83 6.68 11.84
CA HIS A 278 -8.57 6.32 12.47
C HIS A 278 -8.60 6.59 13.98
N PHE A 279 -7.69 5.98 14.68
CA PHE A 279 -7.46 6.19 16.10
C PHE A 279 -6.00 5.94 16.46
N PRO A 280 -5.47 6.58 17.52
CA PRO A 280 -4.08 6.40 17.93
C PRO A 280 -3.82 4.98 18.44
N VAL A 281 -2.62 4.48 18.17
CA VAL A 281 -2.06 3.26 18.73
C VAL A 281 -0.67 3.52 19.30
N ILE A 282 -0.15 2.58 20.09
CA ILE A 282 1.13 2.75 20.80
C ILE A 282 2.20 1.90 20.11
N HIS A 283 3.12 2.59 19.44
CA HIS A 283 4.29 1.96 18.83
C HIS A 283 5.57 2.71 19.25
N CYS A 284 6.73 2.33 18.71
CA CYS A 284 8.02 2.88 19.14
C CYS A 284 8.17 4.41 18.91
N ARG A 285 7.39 5.00 17.99
CA ARG A 285 7.31 6.44 17.81
C ARG A 285 5.87 6.93 17.90
N LYS A 286 5.66 8.11 18.48
CA LYS A 286 4.34 8.76 18.46
C LYS A 286 3.88 9.01 17.03
N GLY A 287 2.57 8.90 16.82
CA GLY A 287 1.94 9.16 15.53
C GLY A 287 1.44 7.91 14.82
N SER A 288 1.72 6.71 15.32
CA SER A 288 1.12 5.49 14.76
C SER A 288 -0.40 5.47 14.98
N ILE A 289 -1.12 5.03 13.96
CA ILE A 289 -2.59 4.96 13.93
C ILE A 289 -3.07 3.61 13.43
N ALA A 290 -4.25 3.21 13.90
CA ALA A 290 -5.02 2.14 13.33
C ALA A 290 -6.17 2.70 12.49
N TYR A 291 -6.69 1.90 11.58
CA TYR A 291 -7.85 2.25 10.76
C TYR A 291 -9.03 1.34 11.04
N LYS A 292 -10.23 1.93 11.00
CA LYS A 292 -11.49 1.22 11.03
C LYS A 292 -12.29 1.56 9.78
N LEU A 293 -12.55 0.56 8.96
CA LEU A 293 -13.40 0.65 7.78
C LEU A 293 -14.80 0.14 8.13
N GLU A 294 -15.81 0.90 7.74
CA GLU A 294 -17.23 0.52 7.87
C GLU A 294 -17.89 0.61 6.50
N TRP A 295 -18.63 -0.42 6.14
CA TRP A 295 -19.36 -0.49 4.89
C TRP A 295 -20.54 -1.47 4.99
N ASN A 296 -21.74 -1.03 4.63
CA ASN A 296 -22.93 -1.88 4.52
C ASN A 296 -23.19 -2.78 5.76
N GLY A 297 -22.96 -2.25 6.96
CA GLY A 297 -23.10 -2.97 8.22
C GLY A 297 -21.95 -3.92 8.57
N LEU A 298 -20.97 -4.08 7.69
CA LEU A 298 -19.70 -4.73 7.97
C LEU A 298 -18.70 -3.73 8.54
N SER A 299 -17.74 -4.23 9.31
CA SER A 299 -16.66 -3.41 9.85
C SER A 299 -15.36 -4.20 9.95
N MET A 300 -14.25 -3.54 9.63
CA MET A 300 -12.90 -4.08 9.75
C MET A 300 -12.02 -3.10 10.53
N ILE A 301 -11.18 -3.62 11.41
CA ILE A 301 -10.07 -2.86 11.99
C ILE A 301 -8.77 -3.44 11.47
N PHE A 302 -7.85 -2.56 11.08
CA PHE A 302 -6.44 -2.87 10.83
C PHE A 302 -5.58 -2.08 11.82
N SER A 303 -4.90 -2.81 12.72
CA SER A 303 -4.20 -2.18 13.84
C SER A 303 -2.91 -1.45 13.44
N GLY A 304 -2.27 -1.85 12.31
CA GLY A 304 -0.85 -1.57 12.14
C GLY A 304 -0.05 -2.17 13.30
N ASP A 305 1.13 -1.62 13.55
CA ASP A 305 1.97 -2.04 14.66
C ASP A 305 1.59 -1.33 15.95
N THR A 306 1.39 -2.10 17.02
CA THR A 306 0.93 -1.56 18.29
C THR A 306 1.21 -2.48 19.48
N LYS A 307 1.36 -1.87 20.63
CA LYS A 307 1.15 -2.57 21.91
C LYS A 307 -0.36 -2.82 22.10
N PRO A 308 -0.75 -3.81 22.92
CA PRO A 308 -2.14 -3.94 23.32
C PRO A 308 -2.56 -2.70 24.13
N GLU A 309 -3.66 -2.09 23.72
CA GLU A 309 -4.10 -0.84 24.34
C GLU A 309 -5.65 -0.73 24.37
N LYS A 310 -6.14 0.17 25.23
CA LYS A 310 -7.57 0.27 25.54
C LYS A 310 -8.41 0.79 24.37
N ILE A 311 -7.86 1.73 23.58
CA ILE A 311 -8.62 2.34 22.47
C ILE A 311 -8.94 1.29 21.42
N SER A 312 -7.98 0.41 21.06
CA SER A 312 -8.22 -0.72 20.17
C SER A 312 -9.32 -1.66 20.68
N ILE A 313 -9.31 -1.96 21.98
CA ILE A 313 -10.37 -2.76 22.61
C ILE A 313 -11.72 -2.08 22.46
N ASP A 314 -11.82 -0.78 22.78
CA ASP A 314 -13.08 -0.04 22.69
C ASP A 314 -13.58 0.11 21.25
N GLN A 315 -12.66 0.33 20.29
CA GLN A 315 -13.00 0.36 18.87
C GLN A 315 -13.48 -1.02 18.36
N ALA A 316 -12.85 -2.09 18.82
CA ALA A 316 -13.24 -3.46 18.44
C ALA A 316 -14.61 -3.88 19.03
N LYS A 317 -14.97 -3.37 20.19
CA LYS A 317 -16.34 -3.54 20.76
C LYS A 317 -17.43 -2.91 19.88
N ASN A 318 -17.07 -1.90 19.10
CA ASN A 318 -17.94 -1.28 18.09
C ASN A 318 -19.34 -0.90 18.63
N GLY A 319 -19.35 -0.19 19.75
CA GLY A 319 -20.60 0.21 20.42
C GLY A 319 -21.46 -0.98 20.86
N GLY A 320 -20.88 -2.07 21.28
CA GLY A 320 -21.56 -3.29 21.74
C GLY A 320 -21.99 -4.25 20.62
N ARG A 321 -21.61 -4.01 19.37
CA ARG A 321 -21.93 -4.90 18.22
C ARG A 321 -20.80 -5.86 17.86
N GLY A 322 -19.58 -5.55 18.28
CA GLY A 322 -18.35 -6.18 17.80
C GLY A 322 -18.03 -5.77 16.36
N VAL A 323 -16.78 -5.80 15.97
CA VAL A 323 -16.38 -5.64 14.56
C VAL A 323 -16.51 -6.98 13.82
N THR A 324 -16.72 -6.91 12.51
CA THR A 324 -16.79 -8.13 11.68
C THR A 324 -15.43 -8.81 11.62
N VAL A 325 -14.38 -8.05 11.27
CA VAL A 325 -13.02 -8.58 11.19
C VAL A 325 -12.07 -7.66 11.96
N LEU A 326 -11.29 -8.24 12.86
CA LEU A 326 -10.18 -7.57 13.54
C LEU A 326 -8.87 -8.12 12.95
N VAL A 327 -8.16 -7.31 12.19
CA VAL A 327 -6.80 -7.60 11.74
C VAL A 327 -5.84 -6.88 12.68
N HIS A 328 -5.11 -7.65 13.48
CA HIS A 328 -4.26 -7.09 14.54
C HIS A 328 -2.88 -7.75 14.53
N GLU A 329 -1.84 -6.94 14.74
CA GLU A 329 -0.48 -7.47 14.84
C GLU A 329 -0.34 -8.42 16.03
N MET A 330 0.55 -9.35 15.87
CA MET A 330 1.04 -10.21 16.94
C MET A 330 2.47 -10.64 16.63
N VAL A 331 3.37 -10.55 17.58
CA VAL A 331 4.75 -11.01 17.39
C VAL A 331 4.97 -12.38 18.01
N VAL A 332 5.93 -13.12 17.45
CA VAL A 332 6.36 -14.42 17.96
C VAL A 332 7.00 -14.30 19.34
N PRO A 333 7.03 -15.39 20.14
CA PRO A 333 7.78 -15.39 21.39
C PRO A 333 9.22 -14.92 21.22
N ALA A 334 9.72 -14.22 22.23
CA ALA A 334 11.10 -13.73 22.22
C ALA A 334 12.13 -14.86 22.05
N GLU A 335 11.86 -16.01 22.65
CA GLU A 335 12.71 -17.21 22.54
C GLU A 335 12.73 -17.75 21.10
N ILE A 336 11.59 -17.73 20.39
CA ILE A 336 11.54 -18.17 18.99
C ILE A 336 12.31 -17.17 18.11
N TRP A 337 12.17 -15.89 18.37
CA TRP A 337 12.94 -14.86 17.65
C TRP A 337 14.45 -15.02 17.87
N ALA A 338 14.89 -15.17 19.12
CA ALA A 338 16.29 -15.39 19.45
C ALA A 338 16.84 -16.68 18.83
N MET A 339 16.05 -17.77 18.85
CA MET A 339 16.35 -19.04 18.20
C MET A 339 16.62 -18.86 16.70
N GLN A 340 15.70 -18.18 16.00
CA GLN A 340 15.84 -17.93 14.56
C GLN A 340 17.05 -17.03 14.24
N ALA A 341 17.27 -16.00 15.04
CA ALA A 341 18.41 -15.09 14.87
C ALA A 341 19.77 -15.79 15.07
N GLN A 342 19.83 -16.82 15.90
CA GLN A 342 21.04 -17.61 16.16
C GLN A 342 21.11 -18.91 15.35
N HIS A 343 20.15 -19.15 14.43
CA HIS A 343 20.07 -20.37 13.63
C HIS A 343 20.05 -21.68 14.46
N LEU A 344 19.42 -21.63 15.63
CA LEU A 344 19.32 -22.78 16.50
C LEU A 344 18.14 -23.67 16.09
N PRO A 345 18.24 -25.00 16.24
CA PRO A 345 17.17 -25.96 15.92
C PRO A 345 16.02 -25.93 16.94
N ARG A 346 16.23 -25.38 18.10
CA ARG A 346 15.23 -25.22 19.19
C ARG A 346 15.65 -24.11 20.14
N PRO A 347 14.69 -23.51 20.87
CA PRO A 347 15.01 -22.58 21.95
C PRO A 347 15.85 -23.26 23.03
N LEU A 348 16.81 -22.52 23.57
CA LEU A 348 17.56 -22.95 24.73
C LEU A 348 16.85 -22.53 26.02
N PRO A 349 17.08 -23.21 27.15
CA PRO A 349 16.60 -22.70 28.43
C PRO A 349 17.35 -21.43 28.84
N ARG A 350 16.70 -20.56 29.60
CA ARG A 350 17.36 -19.39 30.22
C ARG A 350 18.53 -19.88 31.09
N GLY A 351 19.65 -19.15 31.04
CA GLY A 351 20.90 -19.51 31.71
C GLY A 351 21.76 -20.52 30.94
N ALA A 352 21.38 -20.94 29.75
CA ALA A 352 22.18 -21.87 28.94
C ALA A 352 23.53 -21.24 28.53
N ASN A 353 23.54 -19.97 28.13
CA ASN A 353 24.73 -19.17 27.91
C ASN A 353 24.32 -17.67 27.79
N GLN A 354 25.29 -16.77 28.00
CA GLN A 354 25.06 -15.33 28.00
C GLN A 354 24.54 -14.81 26.66
N LEU A 355 25.07 -15.29 25.53
CA LEU A 355 24.65 -14.85 24.20
C LEU A 355 23.17 -15.15 23.95
N TRP A 356 22.70 -16.30 24.42
CA TRP A 356 21.29 -16.69 24.33
C TRP A 356 20.42 -15.75 25.17
N ASP A 357 20.78 -15.57 26.43
CA ASP A 357 20.02 -14.72 27.36
C ASP A 357 19.97 -13.26 26.87
N ASP A 358 21.07 -12.70 26.41
CA ASP A 358 21.13 -11.36 25.81
C ASP A 358 20.27 -11.24 24.57
N SER A 359 20.18 -12.28 23.75
CA SER A 359 19.35 -12.28 22.56
C SER A 359 17.86 -12.30 22.89
N VAL A 360 17.48 -13.10 23.87
CA VAL A 360 16.09 -13.14 24.35
C VAL A 360 15.72 -11.81 25.03
N ASP A 361 16.60 -11.27 25.86
CA ASP A 361 16.34 -9.98 26.54
C ASP A 361 16.19 -8.83 25.54
N ARG A 362 16.99 -8.80 24.48
CA ARG A 362 16.82 -7.84 23.40
C ARG A 362 15.50 -8.01 22.67
N ALA A 363 15.09 -9.25 22.38
CA ALA A 363 13.81 -9.54 21.75
C ALA A 363 12.64 -9.09 22.64
N ILE A 364 12.69 -9.36 23.94
CA ILE A 364 11.70 -8.90 24.91
C ILE A 364 11.64 -7.38 24.94
N ALA A 365 12.78 -6.70 25.01
CA ALA A 365 12.83 -5.25 25.06
C ALA A 365 12.17 -4.59 23.83
N VAL A 366 12.38 -5.16 22.63
CA VAL A 366 11.71 -4.69 21.40
C VAL A 366 10.21 -4.97 21.45
N GLN A 367 9.81 -6.18 21.83
CA GLN A 367 8.39 -6.55 21.89
C GLN A 367 7.64 -5.73 22.94
N ASP A 368 8.17 -5.59 24.14
CA ASP A 368 7.52 -4.87 25.22
C ASP A 368 7.46 -3.35 24.97
N SER A 369 8.37 -2.81 24.17
CA SER A 369 8.38 -1.38 23.87
C SER A 369 7.36 -0.98 22.80
N SER A 370 7.02 -1.87 21.87
CA SER A 370 6.38 -1.44 20.62
C SER A 370 5.40 -2.41 19.97
N HIS A 371 5.33 -3.66 20.41
CA HIS A 371 4.52 -4.68 19.75
C HIS A 371 3.60 -5.45 20.71
N THR A 372 2.77 -6.33 20.15
CA THR A 372 1.84 -7.18 20.89
C THR A 372 2.37 -8.63 20.95
N PRO A 373 3.02 -9.06 22.05
CA PRO A 373 3.37 -10.45 22.26
C PRO A 373 2.13 -11.35 22.30
N GLN A 374 2.28 -12.60 21.94
CA GLN A 374 1.16 -13.55 21.80
C GLN A 374 0.29 -13.72 23.06
N GLY A 375 0.88 -13.65 24.24
CA GLY A 375 0.13 -13.67 25.51
C GLY A 375 -0.70 -12.41 25.71
N ALA A 376 -0.11 -11.24 25.42
CA ALA A 376 -0.78 -9.97 25.47
C ALA A 376 -1.90 -9.86 24.42
N PHE A 377 -1.70 -10.45 23.22
CA PHE A 377 -2.75 -10.58 22.22
C PHE A 377 -3.95 -11.39 22.74
N GLY A 378 -3.70 -12.53 23.38
CA GLY A 378 -4.76 -13.32 24.02
C GLY A 378 -5.49 -12.54 25.10
N TYR A 379 -4.76 -11.81 25.94
CA TYR A 379 -5.36 -10.95 26.95
C TYR A 379 -6.21 -9.83 26.32
N LEU A 380 -5.70 -9.14 25.28
CA LEU A 380 -6.47 -8.13 24.53
C LEU A 380 -7.80 -8.71 24.04
N LEU A 381 -7.79 -9.89 23.42
CA LEU A 381 -9.01 -10.53 22.94
C LEU A 381 -10.00 -10.86 24.08
N SER A 382 -9.49 -11.22 25.26
CA SER A 382 -10.36 -11.48 26.43
C SER A 382 -11.11 -10.25 26.93
N GLN A 383 -10.63 -9.04 26.60
CA GLN A 383 -11.23 -7.76 27.01
C GLN A 383 -12.26 -7.22 26.00
N ILE A 384 -12.41 -7.88 24.85
CA ILE A 384 -13.35 -7.45 23.79
C ILE A 384 -14.63 -8.26 23.91
N ASP A 385 -15.71 -7.58 24.27
CA ASP A 385 -17.05 -8.17 24.35
C ASP A 385 -18.09 -7.21 23.72
N PRO A 386 -18.87 -7.63 22.71
CA PRO A 386 -18.75 -8.92 22.03
C PRO A 386 -17.47 -9.00 21.17
N ARG A 387 -16.92 -10.21 21.09
CA ARG A 387 -15.72 -10.45 20.28
C ARG A 387 -15.97 -10.22 18.80
N PRO A 388 -14.90 -9.91 18.01
CA PRO A 388 -14.96 -9.92 16.56
C PRO A 388 -15.50 -11.26 16.02
N GLN A 389 -16.20 -11.21 14.90
CA GLN A 389 -16.66 -12.46 14.26
C GLN A 389 -15.45 -13.29 13.79
N LEU A 390 -14.41 -12.62 13.27
CA LEU A 390 -13.12 -13.21 12.97
C LEU A 390 -12.00 -12.27 13.43
N THR A 391 -11.02 -12.82 14.12
CA THR A 391 -9.74 -12.14 14.39
C THR A 391 -8.66 -12.74 13.51
N VAL A 392 -7.84 -11.89 12.93
CA VAL A 392 -6.68 -12.28 12.12
C VAL A 392 -5.43 -11.74 12.78
N ALA A 393 -4.60 -12.65 13.27
CA ALA A 393 -3.25 -12.30 13.71
C ALA A 393 -2.38 -12.08 12.48
N THR A 394 -1.76 -10.91 12.37
CA THR A 394 -0.89 -10.52 11.26
C THR A 394 0.44 -10.00 11.78
N HIS A 395 1.33 -9.56 10.89
CA HIS A 395 2.70 -9.15 11.25
C HIS A 395 3.44 -10.28 11.98
N PHE A 396 3.24 -11.50 11.47
CA PHE A 396 3.59 -12.73 12.15
C PHE A 396 4.21 -13.75 11.19
N PRO A 397 5.43 -14.24 11.44
CA PRO A 397 6.01 -15.29 10.62
C PRO A 397 5.30 -16.62 10.88
N VAL A 398 4.55 -17.08 9.89
CA VAL A 398 3.74 -18.30 9.97
C VAL A 398 4.62 -19.53 9.73
N SER A 399 4.67 -20.41 10.72
CA SER A 399 5.29 -21.73 10.67
C SER A 399 4.69 -22.63 11.76
N ASP A 400 4.96 -23.93 11.70
CA ASP A 400 4.49 -24.88 12.72
C ASP A 400 4.99 -24.51 14.13
N ASP A 401 6.21 -24.01 14.22
CA ASP A 401 6.83 -23.62 15.49
C ASP A 401 6.16 -22.37 16.11
N THR A 402 5.64 -21.46 15.27
CA THR A 402 5.06 -20.19 15.72
C THR A 402 3.57 -20.30 16.01
N VAL A 403 2.78 -20.83 15.09
CA VAL A 403 1.31 -20.86 15.16
C VAL A 403 0.83 -21.70 16.36
N ASN A 404 1.39 -22.89 16.57
CA ASN A 404 0.99 -23.75 17.66
C ASN A 404 1.31 -23.15 19.05
N CYS A 405 2.44 -22.48 19.17
CA CYS A 405 2.79 -21.76 20.41
C CYS A 405 1.84 -20.60 20.67
N ALA A 406 1.55 -19.79 19.63
CA ALA A 406 0.66 -18.67 19.72
C ALA A 406 -0.76 -19.09 20.09
N MET A 407 -1.31 -20.13 19.46
CA MET A 407 -2.63 -20.66 19.78
C MET A 407 -2.74 -21.14 21.23
N ARG A 408 -1.72 -21.81 21.76
CA ARG A 408 -1.69 -22.21 23.19
C ARG A 408 -1.71 -20.98 24.10
N SER A 409 -0.90 -19.98 23.79
CA SER A 409 -0.80 -18.75 24.58
C SER A 409 -2.13 -17.99 24.58
N VAL A 410 -2.76 -17.85 23.41
CA VAL A 410 -4.09 -17.19 23.31
C VAL A 410 -5.15 -17.95 24.10
N ARG A 411 -5.19 -19.28 24.02
CA ARG A 411 -6.14 -20.12 24.75
C ARG A 411 -6.04 -20.01 26.28
N ASN A 412 -4.89 -19.62 26.80
CA ASN A 412 -4.76 -19.34 28.24
C ASN A 412 -5.64 -18.17 28.70
N HIS A 413 -5.95 -17.23 27.81
CA HIS A 413 -6.79 -16.06 28.09
C HIS A 413 -8.21 -16.19 27.53
N VAL A 414 -8.35 -16.94 26.43
CA VAL A 414 -9.61 -17.13 25.69
C VAL A 414 -9.78 -18.62 25.39
N PRO A 415 -10.15 -19.44 26.42
CA PRO A 415 -10.26 -20.91 26.25
C PRO A 415 -11.27 -21.32 25.18
N ASP A 416 -12.30 -20.51 24.96
CA ASP A 416 -13.40 -20.71 24.01
C ASP A 416 -13.15 -20.09 22.62
N ILE A 417 -11.89 -19.72 22.28
CA ILE A 417 -11.58 -19.14 20.96
C ILE A 417 -11.86 -20.11 19.81
N GLY A 418 -12.00 -21.39 20.09
CA GLY A 418 -12.23 -22.44 19.09
C GLY A 418 -10.94 -22.96 18.44
N ASN A 419 -11.14 -23.59 17.28
CA ASN A 419 -10.04 -24.07 16.45
C ASN A 419 -9.49 -22.97 15.57
N LEU A 420 -8.28 -23.20 15.04
CA LEU A 420 -7.68 -22.33 14.05
C LEU A 420 -8.62 -22.21 12.84
N GLY A 421 -8.88 -20.97 12.41
CA GLY A 421 -9.78 -20.67 11.31
C GLY A 421 -11.25 -20.44 11.71
N GLU A 422 -11.66 -20.72 12.94
CA GLU A 422 -13.02 -20.46 13.39
C GLU A 422 -13.23 -18.99 13.80
N ARG A 423 -12.56 -18.55 14.86
CA ARG A 423 -12.61 -17.17 15.35
C ARG A 423 -11.27 -16.45 15.34
N LEU A 424 -10.20 -17.23 15.25
CA LEU A 424 -8.82 -16.77 15.14
C LEU A 424 -8.14 -17.49 14.01
N THR A 425 -7.48 -16.74 13.15
CA THR A 425 -6.61 -17.25 12.10
C THR A 425 -5.31 -16.43 12.04
N PHE A 426 -4.31 -16.94 11.33
CA PHE A 426 -3.05 -16.23 11.09
C PHE A 426 -2.95 -15.88 9.61
N SER A 427 -2.61 -14.66 9.31
CA SER A 427 -2.47 -14.21 7.94
C SER A 427 -1.25 -14.83 7.27
N PHE A 428 -1.37 -15.08 5.98
CA PHE A 428 -0.28 -15.45 5.09
C PHE A 428 -0.51 -14.79 3.73
N ASP A 429 0.53 -14.64 2.94
CA ASP A 429 0.43 -14.00 1.64
C ASP A 429 -0.50 -14.78 0.70
N GLY A 430 -1.41 -14.07 0.06
CA GLY A 430 -2.46 -14.66 -0.75
C GLY A 430 -3.68 -15.17 0.04
N MET A 431 -3.74 -14.95 1.35
CA MET A 431 -4.96 -15.21 2.12
C MET A 431 -6.04 -14.20 1.74
N VAL A 432 -7.25 -14.70 1.48
CA VAL A 432 -8.43 -13.91 1.16
C VAL A 432 -9.52 -14.20 2.18
N ILE A 433 -10.02 -13.14 2.80
CA ILE A 433 -11.20 -13.17 3.68
C ILE A 433 -12.32 -12.41 2.99
N SER A 434 -13.47 -13.05 2.85
CA SER A 434 -14.68 -12.43 2.32
C SER A 434 -15.76 -12.41 3.40
N ALA A 435 -16.25 -11.21 3.73
CA ALA A 435 -17.37 -10.99 4.63
C ALA A 435 -18.56 -10.48 3.83
N TYR A 436 -19.73 -11.06 4.07
CA TYR A 436 -20.95 -10.77 3.31
C TYR A 436 -21.99 -10.07 4.19
N ALA A 437 -22.42 -8.88 3.79
CA ALA A 437 -23.34 -8.05 4.58
C ALA A 437 -24.71 -8.71 4.78
N GLY A 438 -25.26 -9.31 3.73
CA GLY A 438 -26.58 -9.94 3.77
C GLY A 438 -26.64 -11.18 4.66
N SER A 439 -25.70 -12.10 4.48
CA SER A 439 -25.66 -13.36 5.22
C SER A 439 -24.88 -13.32 6.54
N ARG A 440 -24.07 -12.28 6.73
CA ARG A 440 -23.08 -12.17 7.82
C ARG A 440 -22.08 -13.35 7.84
N LYS A 441 -21.96 -14.06 6.75
CA LYS A 441 -21.00 -15.15 6.59
C LYS A 441 -19.60 -14.58 6.38
N ILE A 442 -18.59 -15.26 6.92
CA ILE A 442 -17.19 -15.01 6.61
C ILE A 442 -16.63 -16.29 6.00
N THR A 443 -15.89 -16.14 4.90
CA THR A 443 -15.15 -17.23 4.27
C THR A 443 -13.67 -16.89 4.23
N GLN A 444 -12.84 -17.92 4.28
CA GLN A 444 -11.39 -17.82 4.19
C GLN A 444 -10.92 -18.76 3.08
N ARG A 445 -10.03 -18.28 2.23
CA ARG A 445 -9.43 -19.08 1.17
C ARG A 445 -8.00 -18.62 0.89
N ARG A 446 -7.23 -19.42 0.21
CA ARG A 446 -5.98 -19.01 -0.43
C ARG A 446 -6.29 -18.61 -1.87
N ALA A 447 -5.76 -17.46 -2.32
CA ALA A 447 -5.82 -17.09 -3.72
C ALA A 447 -4.88 -18.00 -4.52
N GLU A 448 -5.29 -18.35 -5.72
CA GLU A 448 -4.39 -18.89 -6.72
C GLU A 448 -3.54 -17.74 -7.24
N VAL A 449 -2.22 -17.85 -7.15
CA VAL A 449 -1.29 -16.84 -7.63
C VAL A 449 -0.63 -17.29 -8.91
N LEU A 450 -0.36 -16.35 -9.79
CA LEU A 450 0.35 -16.59 -11.03
C LEU A 450 1.83 -16.26 -10.83
N ASP A 451 2.69 -17.26 -10.77
CA ASP A 451 4.13 -17.08 -10.57
C ASP A 451 4.78 -16.19 -11.64
N PHE A 452 4.20 -16.13 -12.82
CA PHE A 452 4.63 -15.29 -13.95
C PHE A 452 3.59 -14.23 -14.33
N GLY A 453 2.70 -13.88 -13.41
CA GLY A 453 1.74 -12.78 -13.60
C GLY A 453 2.47 -11.45 -13.80
N SER A 454 1.98 -10.66 -14.73
CA SER A 454 2.45 -9.30 -14.95
C SER A 454 1.33 -8.30 -14.68
N LEU A 455 1.70 -7.12 -14.23
CA LEU A 455 0.76 -6.02 -14.08
C LEU A 455 0.18 -5.64 -15.44
N PRO A 456 -1.11 -5.29 -15.52
CA PRO A 456 -1.70 -4.86 -16.77
C PRO A 456 -1.03 -3.56 -17.25
N VAL A 457 -0.75 -3.51 -18.53
CA VAL A 457 -0.29 -2.30 -19.19
C VAL A 457 -1.40 -1.78 -20.08
N PRO A 458 -1.81 -0.52 -19.97
CA PRO A 458 -2.83 0.04 -20.82
C PRO A 458 -2.40 -0.02 -22.28
N GLN A 459 -3.22 -0.59 -23.14
CA GLN A 459 -3.03 -0.51 -24.59
C GLN A 459 -3.57 0.83 -25.13
N ILE A 460 -3.04 1.92 -24.57
CA ILE A 460 -3.50 3.27 -24.93
C ILE A 460 -3.00 3.67 -26.32
N TYR A 461 -1.92 3.06 -26.76
CA TYR A 461 -1.15 3.51 -27.91
C TYR A 461 -1.51 2.84 -29.23
N GLY A 462 -2.54 2.01 -29.28
CA GLY A 462 -2.83 1.27 -30.49
C GLY A 462 -1.68 0.35 -30.91
N ALA A 463 -1.79 -0.24 -32.09
CA ALA A 463 -0.84 -1.23 -32.56
C ALA A 463 0.54 -0.65 -33.01
N GLU A 464 0.68 0.66 -33.07
CA GLU A 464 1.90 1.31 -33.53
C GLU A 464 2.59 2.04 -32.37
N SER A 465 3.41 1.31 -31.61
CA SER A 465 4.42 1.97 -30.78
C SER A 465 5.46 2.61 -31.72
N VAL A 466 5.74 3.88 -31.50
CA VAL A 466 6.90 4.51 -32.17
C VAL A 466 8.14 3.72 -31.72
N PRO A 467 8.88 3.11 -32.66
CA PRO A 467 10.05 2.35 -32.28
C PRO A 467 11.01 3.20 -31.46
N LYS A 468 11.51 2.65 -30.38
CA LYS A 468 12.43 3.30 -29.44
C LYS A 468 13.69 3.87 -30.13
N TYR A 469 13.97 3.43 -31.35
CA TYR A 469 15.15 3.77 -32.17
C TYR A 469 14.77 4.50 -33.45
N HIS A 470 13.54 5.04 -33.54
CA HIS A 470 13.11 5.80 -34.70
C HIS A 470 13.52 7.26 -34.55
N PHE A 471 14.22 7.79 -35.58
CA PHE A 471 14.59 9.19 -35.65
C PHE A 471 13.74 9.89 -36.70
N GLU A 472 13.11 11.01 -36.35
CA GLU A 472 12.26 11.75 -37.29
C GLU A 472 12.98 12.23 -38.55
N ASN A 473 14.28 12.47 -38.48
CA ASN A 473 15.10 12.94 -39.56
C ASN A 473 15.98 11.86 -40.18
N GLY A 474 15.84 10.60 -39.79
CA GLY A 474 16.65 9.49 -40.25
C GLY A 474 18.15 9.55 -39.84
N LEU A 475 18.47 10.43 -38.87
CA LEU A 475 19.85 10.52 -38.35
C LEU A 475 20.00 9.63 -37.12
N PRO A 476 21.10 8.91 -36.98
CA PRO A 476 21.40 8.13 -35.78
C PRO A 476 21.46 9.04 -34.54
N ASP A 477 21.03 8.49 -33.39
CA ASP A 477 21.26 9.14 -32.11
C ASP A 477 22.80 9.30 -31.93
N PRO A 478 23.31 10.51 -31.75
CA PRO A 478 24.74 10.74 -31.58
C PRO A 478 25.34 10.03 -30.35
N TYR A 479 24.48 9.60 -29.43
CA TYR A 479 24.85 8.82 -28.24
C TYR A 479 24.68 7.32 -28.42
N ALA A 480 24.00 6.86 -29.48
CA ALA A 480 23.93 5.44 -29.82
C ALA A 480 25.26 5.05 -30.48
N GLN A 481 26.07 4.29 -29.77
CA GLN A 481 27.39 3.84 -30.29
C GLN A 481 27.26 2.81 -31.41
N ILE A 482 26.07 2.25 -31.65
CA ILE A 482 25.78 1.26 -32.67
C ILE A 482 24.48 1.64 -33.38
N ASP A 483 24.60 2.06 -34.65
CA ASP A 483 23.42 2.25 -35.48
C ASP A 483 23.02 0.92 -36.13
N ARG A 484 22.11 0.22 -35.46
CA ARG A 484 21.52 -1.03 -35.96
C ARG A 484 19.99 -0.95 -36.02
N THR A 485 19.46 0.23 -36.20
CA THR A 485 18.01 0.49 -36.17
C THR A 485 17.24 -0.42 -37.13
N GLN A 486 17.75 -0.61 -38.36
CA GLN A 486 17.08 -1.46 -39.35
C GLN A 486 17.12 -2.94 -38.96
N GLU A 487 18.21 -3.44 -38.39
CA GLU A 487 18.31 -4.84 -37.93
C GLU A 487 17.39 -5.09 -36.71
N ILE A 488 17.31 -4.12 -35.81
CA ILE A 488 16.42 -4.19 -34.62
C ILE A 488 14.97 -4.22 -35.08
N GLN A 489 14.56 -3.32 -35.98
CA GLN A 489 13.20 -3.28 -36.53
C GLN A 489 12.85 -4.55 -37.30
N ALA A 490 13.75 -5.12 -38.07
CA ALA A 490 13.52 -6.39 -38.76
C ALA A 490 13.35 -7.54 -37.77
N GLY A 491 14.09 -7.55 -36.65
CA GLY A 491 13.97 -8.50 -35.58
C GLY A 491 12.59 -8.42 -34.89
N GLU A 492 12.16 -7.22 -34.57
CA GLU A 492 10.83 -6.95 -33.95
C GLU A 492 9.69 -7.39 -34.88
N GLN A 493 9.76 -7.07 -36.17
CA GLN A 493 8.74 -7.51 -37.13
C GLN A 493 8.67 -9.03 -37.28
N THR A 494 9.79 -9.71 -37.17
CA THR A 494 9.85 -11.17 -37.24
C THR A 494 9.22 -11.80 -35.99
N TYR A 495 9.45 -11.21 -34.83
CA TYR A 495 8.90 -11.68 -33.56
C TYR A 495 7.37 -11.56 -33.52
N CYS A 496 6.82 -10.45 -34.01
CA CYS A 496 5.37 -10.23 -34.07
C CYS A 496 4.64 -11.11 -35.11
N ARG A 497 5.36 -11.65 -36.09
CA ARG A 497 4.79 -12.51 -37.13
C ARG A 497 4.68 -13.99 -36.76
N SER A 498 5.35 -14.42 -35.71
CA SER A 498 5.37 -15.84 -35.30
C SER A 498 4.18 -16.27 -34.45
N GLY A 499 3.06 -15.53 -34.48
CA GLY A 499 1.73 -16.01 -34.07
C GLY A 499 1.70 -16.71 -32.70
N TYR A 500 1.81 -15.98 -31.62
CA TYR A 500 1.35 -16.43 -30.31
C TYR A 500 0.05 -15.74 -29.93
#